data_1bc06ea90e81436f23c25fa3d705f72c
#
_entry.id   1bc06ea90e81436f23c25fa3d705f72c
#
_cell.length_a   1.000
_cell.length_b   1.000
_cell.length_c   1.000
_cell.angle_alpha   90.00
_cell.angle_beta   90.00
_cell.angle_gamma   90.00
#
_symmetry.space_group_name_H-M   'P 1'
#
loop_
_entity.id
_entity.type
_entity.pdbx_description
1 polymer ?
#
loop_
_entity_poly.entity_id
_entity_poly.type
_entity_poly.pdbx_seq_one_letter_code
_entity_poly.pdbx_strand_id
1 'polypeptide(L)'
;PVFISTFHSLPKYMTYAENGKWDIPLYNGIDLLIVDESGQVSPELAVPSFSLAKQAILVGDIQQIEPVWSISDEYSFINLKNLGIVSNQSSEKYRFLENNGFLSSSGSIMKLARKSCNFTVKGEKGAFLTEHRRCVDSIIAYCNDYVYHGRLLPKKGNEVKYKSLPSKGYVHINSYSSPGKTGSRLNRAEAEAIVCWLELGKDNLEKTYKKPIHEIVAVVTPFKAQEAEIRHQIQKISGNEKYKDMIIGTVHSLQGAQCPIVLFSTVNSPEDHSLFMERDGKYNMLNVAISRAQHHFIVFGNMNIFHPEE
;
A
#
# COMPACT_ATOMS: atom_id res chain seq x y z
N PRO A 1 -21.03 10.80 21.17
CA PRO A 1 -20.48 9.44 21.01
C PRO A 1 -19.50 9.40 19.85
N VAL A 2 -18.52 8.46 19.90
CA VAL A 2 -17.58 8.17 18.83
C VAL A 2 -17.88 6.77 18.29
N PHE A 3 -18.01 6.65 16.96
CA PHE A 3 -18.25 5.39 16.27
C PHE A 3 -17.07 5.10 15.33
N ILE A 4 -16.68 3.84 15.23
CA ILE A 4 -15.68 3.36 14.27
C ILE A 4 -16.39 2.39 13.33
N SER A 5 -16.28 2.63 12.03
CA SER A 5 -16.93 1.81 11.01
C SER A 5 -16.16 1.83 9.69
N THR A 6 -16.51 0.91 8.80
CA THR A 6 -16.03 0.94 7.41
C THR A 6 -17.01 1.68 6.52
N PHE A 7 -16.58 2.14 5.34
CA PHE A 7 -17.49 2.76 4.34
C PHE A 7 -18.63 1.85 3.90
N HIS A 8 -18.42 0.55 3.85
CA HIS A 8 -19.46 -0.43 3.51
C HIS A 8 -20.52 -0.58 4.60
N SER A 9 -20.16 -0.35 5.84
CA SER A 9 -21.02 -0.60 7.01
C SER A 9 -21.71 0.67 7.51
N LEU A 10 -21.03 1.81 7.48
CA LEU A 10 -21.54 3.06 8.05
C LEU A 10 -22.93 3.45 7.51
N PRO A 11 -23.19 3.45 6.19
CA PRO A 11 -24.51 3.81 5.67
C PRO A 11 -25.64 2.88 6.11
N LYS A 12 -25.33 1.62 6.41
CA LYS A 12 -26.31 0.62 6.86
C LYS A 12 -26.74 0.83 8.31
N TYR A 13 -25.84 1.34 9.14
CA TYR A 13 -26.13 1.54 10.57
C TYR A 13 -26.62 2.94 10.91
N MET A 14 -26.36 3.91 10.06
CA MET A 14 -26.78 5.30 10.25
C MET A 14 -28.11 5.58 9.55
N THR A 15 -29.13 4.84 10.00
CA THR A 15 -30.52 4.94 9.52
C THR A 15 -31.49 5.07 10.68
N TYR A 16 -32.72 5.52 10.40
CA TYR A 16 -33.80 5.57 11.36
C TYR A 16 -35.14 5.11 10.73
N ALA A 17 -36.13 4.92 11.56
CA ALA A 17 -37.47 4.55 11.12
C ALA A 17 -38.45 5.69 11.38
N GLU A 18 -39.28 6.02 10.40
CA GLU A 18 -40.30 7.04 10.51
C GLU A 18 -41.54 6.68 9.67
N ASN A 19 -42.72 6.85 10.24
CA ASN A 19 -44.01 6.64 9.56
C ASN A 19 -44.12 5.27 8.85
N GLY A 20 -43.60 4.19 9.48
CA GLY A 20 -43.61 2.83 8.94
C GLY A 20 -42.60 2.57 7.82
N LYS A 21 -41.74 3.54 7.49
CA LYS A 21 -40.59 3.38 6.61
C LYS A 21 -39.36 3.08 7.46
N TRP A 22 -38.60 2.10 7.06
CA TRP A 22 -37.35 1.66 7.68
C TRP A 22 -36.16 2.06 6.81
N ASP A 23 -34.97 2.05 7.39
CA ASP A 23 -33.69 2.31 6.69
C ASP A 23 -33.62 3.69 6.01
N ILE A 24 -34.25 4.70 6.60
CA ILE A 24 -34.12 6.07 6.13
C ILE A 24 -32.73 6.60 6.52
N PRO A 25 -31.89 7.04 5.56
CA PRO A 25 -30.56 7.54 5.89
C PRO A 25 -30.58 8.75 6.83
N LEU A 26 -29.77 8.73 7.87
CA LEU A 26 -29.64 9.83 8.82
C LEU A 26 -28.72 10.94 8.26
N TYR A 27 -29.21 11.64 7.25
CA TYR A 27 -28.47 12.74 6.60
C TYR A 27 -28.06 13.81 7.62
N ASN A 28 -26.79 14.25 7.54
CA ASN A 28 -26.20 15.22 8.47
C ASN A 28 -26.27 14.81 9.95
N GLY A 29 -26.46 13.52 10.25
CA GLY A 29 -26.50 13.00 11.62
C GLY A 29 -25.11 12.88 12.29
N ILE A 30 -24.05 12.93 11.51
CA ILE A 30 -22.66 12.89 11.98
C ILE A 30 -22.10 14.31 11.95
N ASP A 31 -21.67 14.85 13.09
CA ASP A 31 -21.11 16.19 13.14
C ASP A 31 -19.74 16.27 12.44
N LEU A 32 -18.90 15.25 12.63
CA LEU A 32 -17.58 15.17 12.03
C LEU A 32 -17.25 13.73 11.63
N LEU A 33 -16.99 13.53 10.34
CA LEU A 33 -16.48 12.27 9.79
C LEU A 33 -14.93 12.38 9.64
N ILE A 34 -14.21 11.53 10.33
CA ILE A 34 -12.75 11.41 10.16
C ILE A 34 -12.46 10.15 9.33
N VAL A 35 -11.80 10.32 8.21
CA VAL A 35 -11.47 9.23 7.30
C VAL A 35 -9.97 9.02 7.31
N ASP A 36 -9.54 7.86 7.77
CA ASP A 36 -8.15 7.42 7.65
C ASP A 36 -7.92 6.61 6.38
N GLU A 37 -6.67 6.60 5.89
CA GLU A 37 -6.26 5.92 4.64
C GLU A 37 -7.13 6.33 3.42
N SER A 38 -7.53 7.60 3.36
CA SER A 38 -8.46 8.13 2.34
C SER A 38 -7.91 8.06 0.90
N GLY A 39 -6.61 7.86 0.73
CA GLY A 39 -5.98 7.57 -0.56
C GLY A 39 -6.43 6.28 -1.22
N GLN A 40 -6.97 5.34 -0.43
CA GLN A 40 -7.38 3.99 -0.86
C GLN A 40 -8.89 3.83 -1.05
N VAL A 41 -9.64 4.88 -0.85
CA VAL A 41 -11.11 4.84 -0.98
C VAL A 41 -11.50 5.45 -2.31
N SER A 42 -12.20 4.66 -3.12
CA SER A 42 -12.76 5.14 -4.39
C SER A 42 -13.94 6.09 -4.15
N PRO A 43 -14.19 7.05 -5.06
CA PRO A 43 -15.22 8.06 -4.87
C PRO A 43 -16.63 7.49 -4.64
N GLU A 44 -17.03 6.51 -5.45
CA GLU A 44 -18.38 5.92 -5.39
C GLU A 44 -18.66 5.20 -4.08
N LEU A 45 -17.64 4.61 -3.46
CA LEU A 45 -17.78 3.94 -2.16
C LEU A 45 -18.02 4.94 -1.03
N ALA A 46 -17.45 6.12 -1.16
CA ALA A 46 -17.46 7.12 -0.09
C ALA A 46 -18.71 7.98 -0.05
N VAL A 47 -19.32 8.27 -1.19
CA VAL A 47 -20.46 9.20 -1.32
C VAL A 47 -21.57 8.93 -0.30
N PRO A 48 -22.06 7.69 -0.09
CA PRO A 48 -23.11 7.43 0.90
C PRO A 48 -22.71 7.84 2.32
N SER A 49 -21.46 7.63 2.72
CA SER A 49 -20.98 7.99 4.06
C SER A 49 -20.82 9.50 4.24
N PHE A 50 -20.37 10.20 3.19
CA PHE A 50 -20.24 11.65 3.23
C PHE A 50 -21.60 12.36 3.32
N SER A 51 -22.66 11.80 2.72
CA SER A 51 -24.02 12.35 2.83
C SER A 51 -24.56 12.34 4.27
N LEU A 52 -24.01 11.50 5.14
CA LEU A 52 -24.42 11.39 6.53
C LEU A 52 -23.72 12.42 7.45
N ALA A 53 -22.67 13.10 6.95
CA ALA A 53 -21.83 13.97 7.76
C ALA A 53 -21.98 15.46 7.38
N LYS A 54 -21.90 16.33 8.38
CA LYS A 54 -21.87 17.79 8.18
C LYS A 54 -20.50 18.28 7.73
N GLN A 55 -19.45 17.68 8.27
CA GLN A 55 -18.05 18.02 7.99
C GLN A 55 -17.20 16.76 7.92
N ALA A 56 -16.09 16.81 7.19
CA ALA A 56 -15.16 15.71 7.09
C ALA A 56 -13.70 16.17 7.16
N ILE A 57 -12.86 15.36 7.82
CA ILE A 57 -11.40 15.44 7.80
C ILE A 57 -10.90 14.17 7.11
N LEU A 58 -10.13 14.34 6.04
CA LEU A 58 -9.54 13.24 5.30
C LEU A 58 -8.04 13.17 5.61
N VAL A 59 -7.61 12.00 6.06
CA VAL A 59 -6.21 11.66 6.32
C VAL A 59 -5.81 10.56 5.36
N GLY A 60 -4.68 10.72 4.69
CA GLY A 60 -4.22 9.74 3.71
C GLY A 60 -3.06 10.26 2.88
N ASP A 61 -2.58 9.40 2.00
CA ASP A 61 -1.44 9.68 1.16
C ASP A 61 -1.69 9.17 -0.27
N ILE A 62 -1.67 10.07 -1.24
CA ILE A 62 -1.84 9.72 -2.66
C ILE A 62 -0.60 9.08 -3.29
N GLN A 63 0.53 9.08 -2.60
CA GLN A 63 1.77 8.44 -2.99
C GLN A 63 1.92 7.02 -2.42
N GLN A 64 0.91 6.56 -1.69
CA GLN A 64 0.79 5.18 -1.25
C GLN A 64 -0.16 4.39 -2.17
N ILE A 65 -0.60 3.21 -1.74
CA ILE A 65 -1.44 2.34 -2.55
C ILE A 65 -2.76 3.05 -2.89
N GLU A 66 -3.12 2.97 -4.16
CA GLU A 66 -4.37 3.48 -4.71
C GLU A 66 -5.54 2.54 -4.39
N PRO A 67 -6.81 2.98 -4.55
CA PRO A 67 -7.97 2.11 -4.40
C PRO A 67 -7.90 0.89 -5.32
N VAL A 68 -8.53 -0.20 -4.91
CA VAL A 68 -8.83 -1.31 -5.83
C VAL A 68 -10.14 -0.95 -6.53
N TRP A 69 -10.02 -0.40 -7.73
CA TRP A 69 -11.19 -0.01 -8.51
C TRP A 69 -11.93 -1.23 -9.05
N SER A 70 -13.24 -1.22 -8.89
CA SER A 70 -14.14 -2.27 -9.40
C SER A 70 -14.64 -1.98 -10.83
N ILE A 71 -14.43 -0.77 -11.32
CA ILE A 71 -14.87 -0.30 -12.63
C ILE A 71 -13.64 -0.05 -13.51
N SER A 72 -13.64 -0.58 -14.74
CA SER A 72 -12.58 -0.29 -15.71
C SER A 72 -12.70 1.12 -16.29
N ASP A 73 -11.59 1.64 -16.84
CA ASP A 73 -11.57 2.95 -17.51
C ASP A 73 -12.58 3.04 -18.65
N GLU A 74 -12.76 1.94 -19.39
CA GLU A 74 -13.72 1.86 -20.47
C GLU A 74 -15.17 2.04 -19.98
N TYR A 75 -15.56 1.33 -18.93
CA TYR A 75 -16.90 1.48 -18.34
C TYR A 75 -17.11 2.85 -17.69
N SER A 76 -16.09 3.38 -17.04
CA SER A 76 -16.14 4.74 -16.49
C SER A 76 -16.37 5.77 -17.59
N PHE A 77 -15.67 5.66 -18.72
CA PHE A 77 -15.86 6.53 -19.88
C PHE A 77 -17.26 6.39 -20.49
N ILE A 78 -17.73 5.15 -20.71
CA ILE A 78 -19.06 4.89 -21.28
C ILE A 78 -20.15 5.55 -20.42
N ASN A 79 -20.08 5.42 -19.10
CA ASN A 79 -21.01 6.03 -18.19
C ASN A 79 -21.03 7.56 -18.31
N LEU A 80 -19.85 8.18 -18.32
CA LEU A 80 -19.74 9.63 -18.47
C LEU A 80 -20.24 10.13 -19.82
N LYS A 81 -20.03 9.36 -20.89
CA LYS A 81 -20.53 9.67 -22.24
C LYS A 81 -22.06 9.55 -22.30
N ASN A 82 -22.62 8.49 -21.74
CA ASN A 82 -24.08 8.28 -21.71
C ASN A 82 -24.80 9.39 -20.91
N LEU A 83 -24.15 9.93 -19.88
CA LEU A 83 -24.66 11.06 -19.11
C LEU A 83 -24.41 12.43 -19.80
N GLY A 84 -23.83 12.46 -20.98
CA GLY A 84 -23.51 13.71 -21.70
C GLY A 84 -22.42 14.55 -21.03
N ILE A 85 -21.66 13.99 -20.08
CA ILE A 85 -20.62 14.70 -19.34
C ILE A 85 -19.38 14.91 -20.21
N VAL A 86 -18.99 13.90 -20.99
CA VAL A 86 -17.84 13.92 -21.90
C VAL A 86 -18.23 13.39 -23.28
N SER A 87 -17.53 13.84 -24.33
CA SER A 87 -17.74 13.36 -25.71
C SER A 87 -16.79 12.24 -26.10
N ASN A 88 -15.52 12.33 -25.67
CA ASN A 88 -14.45 11.36 -25.95
C ASN A 88 -13.40 11.38 -24.82
N GLN A 89 -12.56 10.34 -24.76
CA GLN A 89 -11.50 10.20 -23.74
C GLN A 89 -10.35 11.22 -23.95
N SER A 90 -10.16 11.72 -25.14
CA SER A 90 -9.13 12.75 -25.44
C SER A 90 -9.58 14.17 -25.10
N SER A 91 -10.84 14.37 -24.67
CA SER A 91 -11.37 15.69 -24.34
C SER A 91 -10.65 16.29 -23.11
N GLU A 92 -10.47 17.61 -23.11
CA GLU A 92 -9.93 18.32 -21.93
C GLU A 92 -10.74 18.04 -20.67
N LYS A 93 -12.07 17.92 -20.82
CA LYS A 93 -12.97 17.63 -19.71
C LYS A 93 -12.72 16.22 -19.11
N TYR A 94 -12.48 15.20 -19.96
CA TYR A 94 -12.15 13.87 -19.45
C TYR A 94 -10.81 13.90 -18.71
N ARG A 95 -9.77 14.49 -19.28
CA ARG A 95 -8.46 14.65 -18.62
C ARG A 95 -8.55 15.45 -17.33
N PHE A 96 -9.41 16.47 -17.28
CA PHE A 96 -9.66 17.22 -16.05
C PHE A 96 -10.25 16.32 -14.97
N LEU A 97 -11.25 15.50 -15.28
CA LEU A 97 -11.87 14.58 -14.34
C LEU A 97 -10.87 13.54 -13.83
N GLU A 98 -10.10 12.95 -14.74
CA GLU A 98 -9.06 11.96 -14.43
C GLU A 98 -7.98 12.55 -13.50
N ASN A 99 -7.35 13.65 -13.90
CA ASN A 99 -6.25 14.27 -13.16
C ASN A 99 -6.67 14.80 -11.77
N ASN A 100 -7.96 15.06 -11.57
CA ASN A 100 -8.47 15.53 -10.28
C ASN A 100 -9.17 14.43 -9.45
N GLY A 101 -9.10 13.17 -9.89
CA GLY A 101 -9.58 12.02 -9.13
C GLY A 101 -11.09 11.83 -9.10
N PHE A 102 -11.82 12.38 -10.09
CA PHE A 102 -13.29 12.23 -10.19
C PHE A 102 -13.73 10.92 -10.83
N LEU A 103 -12.83 10.17 -11.46
CA LEU A 103 -13.19 8.92 -12.11
C LEU A 103 -13.27 7.77 -11.09
N SER A 104 -14.30 6.93 -11.20
CA SER A 104 -14.43 5.72 -10.39
C SER A 104 -13.40 4.64 -10.74
N SER A 105 -12.72 4.76 -11.88
CA SER A 105 -11.68 3.84 -12.35
C SER A 105 -10.24 4.24 -11.98
N SER A 106 -10.01 5.48 -11.51
CA SER A 106 -8.66 5.99 -11.19
C SER A 106 -8.63 7.03 -10.07
N GLY A 107 -9.81 7.39 -9.55
CA GLY A 107 -9.95 8.39 -8.49
C GLY A 107 -9.78 7.86 -7.08
N SER A 108 -9.56 8.78 -6.14
CA SER A 108 -9.68 8.53 -4.71
C SER A 108 -10.25 9.75 -4.01
N ILE A 109 -10.89 9.53 -2.85
CA ILE A 109 -11.45 10.66 -2.09
C ILE A 109 -10.36 11.62 -1.58
N MET A 110 -9.13 11.15 -1.40
CA MET A 110 -8.01 12.02 -1.04
C MET A 110 -7.64 12.98 -2.18
N LYS A 111 -7.64 12.50 -3.45
CA LYS A 111 -7.45 13.35 -4.64
C LYS A 111 -8.55 14.41 -4.73
N LEU A 112 -9.81 14.02 -4.51
CA LEU A 112 -10.96 14.92 -4.49
C LEU A 112 -10.86 15.94 -3.36
N ALA A 113 -10.51 15.51 -2.15
CA ALA A 113 -10.35 16.39 -1.00
C ALA A 113 -9.26 17.43 -1.24
N ARG A 114 -8.11 17.05 -1.79
CA ARG A 114 -7.06 18.01 -2.16
C ARG A 114 -7.57 19.04 -3.16
N LYS A 115 -8.37 18.63 -4.15
CA LYS A 115 -8.95 19.56 -5.12
C LYS A 115 -9.92 20.55 -4.48
N SER A 116 -10.75 20.08 -3.57
CA SER A 116 -11.81 20.86 -2.91
C SER A 116 -11.29 21.67 -1.71
N CYS A 117 -10.11 21.35 -1.19
CA CYS A 117 -9.55 22.00 -0.01
C CYS A 117 -9.23 23.47 -0.29
N ASN A 118 -9.76 24.35 0.54
CA ASN A 118 -9.47 25.80 0.49
C ASN A 118 -8.26 26.19 1.36
N PHE A 119 -7.79 25.27 2.20
CA PHE A 119 -6.67 25.48 3.09
C PHE A 119 -5.36 25.15 2.36
N THR A 120 -4.40 26.05 2.42
CA THR A 120 -3.10 25.90 1.74
C THR A 120 -1.97 26.10 2.74
N VAL A 121 -1.02 25.16 2.78
CA VAL A 121 0.21 25.24 3.58
C VAL A 121 1.40 25.13 2.66
N LYS A 122 2.29 26.13 2.71
CA LYS A 122 3.52 26.18 1.89
C LYS A 122 3.26 25.95 0.39
N GLY A 123 2.16 26.50 -0.12
CA GLY A 123 1.80 26.40 -1.55
C GLY A 123 1.05 25.15 -1.96
N GLU A 124 0.86 24.18 -1.07
CA GLU A 124 0.09 22.95 -1.33
C GLU A 124 -1.26 22.96 -0.62
N LYS A 125 -2.27 22.38 -1.25
CA LYS A 125 -3.60 22.22 -0.67
C LYS A 125 -3.61 21.16 0.43
N GLY A 126 -4.18 21.51 1.57
CA GLY A 126 -4.21 20.69 2.77
C GLY A 126 -2.96 20.81 3.62
N ALA A 127 -2.85 20.02 4.67
CA ALA A 127 -1.68 19.93 5.55
C ALA A 127 -0.87 18.67 5.18
N PHE A 128 0.45 18.81 5.18
CA PHE A 128 1.37 17.69 4.97
C PHE A 128 2.13 17.41 6.27
N LEU A 129 2.05 16.14 6.76
CA LEU A 129 2.79 15.69 7.93
C LEU A 129 4.23 15.39 7.53
N THR A 130 5.15 16.28 7.88
CA THR A 130 6.54 16.22 7.43
C THR A 130 7.40 15.25 8.25
N GLU A 131 7.15 15.10 9.56
CA GLU A 131 8.01 14.29 10.40
C GLU A 131 7.81 12.80 10.22
N HIS A 132 8.89 12.09 9.89
CA HIS A 132 8.90 10.63 9.80
C HIS A 132 9.66 10.01 10.96
N ARG A 133 8.98 9.16 11.75
CA ARG A 133 9.51 8.54 12.97
C ARG A 133 9.46 7.01 12.96
N ARG A 134 8.97 6.39 11.86
CA ARG A 134 8.76 4.94 11.76
C ARG A 134 10.03 4.19 11.38
N CYS A 135 10.61 4.53 10.24
CA CYS A 135 11.80 3.87 9.69
C CYS A 135 13.06 4.59 10.14
N VAL A 136 14.18 3.87 10.22
CA VAL A 136 15.49 4.53 10.33
C VAL A 136 15.74 5.43 9.12
N ASP A 137 16.49 6.50 9.32
CA ASP A 137 16.62 7.58 8.35
C ASP A 137 17.16 7.11 7.00
N SER A 138 18.09 6.16 7.00
CA SER A 138 18.65 5.56 5.79
C SER A 138 17.64 4.77 4.95
N ILE A 139 16.62 4.17 5.57
CA ILE A 139 15.54 3.46 4.84
C ILE A 139 14.60 4.46 4.20
N ILE A 140 14.13 5.44 4.97
CA ILE A 140 13.15 6.39 4.46
C ILE A 140 13.75 7.39 3.45
N ALA A 141 15.06 7.55 3.41
CA ALA A 141 15.74 8.41 2.46
C ALA A 141 15.31 8.11 1.00
N TYR A 142 15.25 6.83 0.62
CA TYR A 142 14.77 6.43 -0.71
C TYR A 142 13.37 7.00 -1.02
N CYS A 143 12.41 6.78 -0.10
CA CYS A 143 11.05 7.29 -0.29
C CYS A 143 11.04 8.83 -0.31
N ASN A 144 11.86 9.46 0.53
CA ASN A 144 11.94 10.91 0.59
C ASN A 144 12.48 11.52 -0.70
N ASP A 145 13.49 10.92 -1.31
CA ASP A 145 14.12 11.42 -2.52
C ASP A 145 13.22 11.21 -3.74
N TYR A 146 12.75 9.97 -3.96
CA TYR A 146 12.04 9.61 -5.19
C TYR A 146 10.53 9.88 -5.15
N VAL A 147 9.90 9.86 -3.96
CA VAL A 147 8.44 9.97 -3.84
C VAL A 147 8.00 11.30 -3.23
N TYR A 148 8.66 11.70 -2.14
CA TYR A 148 8.28 12.91 -1.39
C TYR A 148 9.14 14.14 -1.71
N HIS A 149 10.13 14.01 -2.61
CA HIS A 149 10.96 15.11 -3.11
C HIS A 149 11.61 15.96 -2.01
N GLY A 150 12.18 15.28 -1.00
CA GLY A 150 12.88 15.92 0.11
C GLY A 150 11.97 16.54 1.20
N ARG A 151 10.66 16.32 1.13
CA ARG A 151 9.70 16.96 2.07
C ARG A 151 9.60 16.30 3.43
N LEU A 152 9.99 15.02 3.55
CA LEU A 152 10.00 14.36 4.84
C LEU A 152 11.18 14.82 5.69
N LEU A 153 10.95 14.92 6.99
CA LEU A 153 11.95 15.19 8.00
C LEU A 153 12.18 13.91 8.81
N PRO A 154 13.20 13.12 8.50
CA PRO A 154 13.53 11.93 9.27
C PRO A 154 13.88 12.30 10.70
N LYS A 155 13.33 11.58 11.68
CA LYS A 155 13.46 11.86 13.12
C LYS A 155 13.77 10.64 13.97
N LYS A 156 14.00 9.48 13.34
CA LYS A 156 14.29 8.24 14.06
C LYS A 156 15.78 8.03 14.31
N GLY A 157 16.64 8.58 13.45
CA GLY A 157 18.06 8.28 13.42
C GLY A 157 18.35 6.94 12.71
N ASN A 158 19.62 6.52 12.72
CA ASN A 158 20.09 5.31 12.02
C ASN A 158 20.44 4.14 12.95
N GLU A 159 20.05 4.22 14.22
CA GLU A 159 20.33 3.13 15.15
C GLU A 159 19.40 1.94 14.92
N VAL A 160 20.01 0.75 14.72
CA VAL A 160 19.29 -0.51 14.54
C VAL A 160 19.59 -1.47 15.69
N LYS A 161 18.60 -2.27 16.09
CA LYS A 161 18.77 -3.23 17.19
C LYS A 161 19.66 -4.40 16.81
N TYR A 162 19.52 -4.94 15.60
CA TYR A 162 20.28 -6.10 15.14
C TYR A 162 21.44 -5.63 14.27
N LYS A 163 22.60 -5.40 14.90
CA LYS A 163 23.78 -4.77 14.26
C LYS A 163 24.48 -5.66 13.22
N SER A 164 24.15 -6.96 13.18
CA SER A 164 24.70 -7.90 12.18
C SER A 164 24.06 -7.77 10.80
N LEU A 165 22.97 -6.99 10.66
CA LEU A 165 22.34 -6.69 9.39
C LEU A 165 22.46 -5.20 9.06
N PRO A 166 22.71 -4.85 7.79
CA PRO A 166 22.61 -3.47 7.34
C PRO A 166 21.14 -3.00 7.38
N SER A 167 20.92 -1.69 7.48
CA SER A 167 19.56 -1.13 7.40
C SER A 167 18.92 -1.37 6.03
N LYS A 168 19.72 -1.35 4.97
CA LYS A 168 19.33 -1.72 3.60
C LYS A 168 20.33 -2.76 3.08
N GLY A 169 19.82 -3.81 2.45
CA GLY A 169 20.67 -4.85 1.88
C GLY A 169 19.94 -5.68 0.84
N TYR A 170 20.69 -6.56 0.20
CA TYR A 170 20.12 -7.49 -0.77
C TYR A 170 20.79 -8.87 -0.68
N VAL A 171 20.02 -9.86 -1.13
CA VAL A 171 20.51 -11.23 -1.37
C VAL A 171 20.35 -11.47 -2.87
N HIS A 172 21.47 -11.59 -3.58
CA HIS A 172 21.47 -11.87 -5.01
C HIS A 172 21.10 -13.33 -5.27
N ILE A 173 20.07 -13.53 -6.10
CA ILE A 173 19.59 -14.85 -6.49
C ILE A 173 19.55 -14.90 -8.01
N ASN A 174 20.51 -15.60 -8.60
CA ASN A 174 20.58 -15.77 -10.05
C ASN A 174 19.59 -16.85 -10.50
N SER A 175 18.32 -16.46 -10.63
CA SER A 175 17.24 -17.35 -11.04
C SER A 175 16.20 -16.61 -11.87
N TYR A 176 15.31 -17.38 -12.50
CA TYR A 176 14.25 -16.87 -13.36
C TYR A 176 12.90 -17.05 -12.73
N SER A 177 11.99 -16.12 -13.02
CA SER A 177 10.60 -16.23 -12.64
C SER A 177 9.88 -17.24 -13.53
N SER A 178 8.81 -17.83 -13.02
CA SER A 178 7.92 -18.70 -13.75
C SER A 178 6.46 -18.26 -13.63
N PRO A 179 5.59 -18.56 -14.62
CA PRO A 179 4.19 -18.25 -14.49
C PRO A 179 3.54 -19.14 -13.41
N GLY A 180 2.76 -18.52 -12.53
CA GLY A 180 1.89 -19.23 -11.60
C GLY A 180 0.56 -19.62 -12.25
N LYS A 181 -0.24 -20.43 -11.55
CA LYS A 181 -1.52 -20.97 -12.03
C LYS A 181 -2.56 -19.93 -12.48
N THR A 182 -2.46 -18.70 -11.99
CA THR A 182 -3.43 -17.62 -12.22
C THR A 182 -2.87 -16.47 -13.08
N GLY A 183 -1.80 -16.71 -13.83
CA GLY A 183 -1.09 -15.65 -14.58
C GLY A 183 -0.20 -14.75 -13.69
N SER A 184 -0.25 -14.90 -12.39
CA SER A 184 0.68 -14.27 -11.47
C SER A 184 2.06 -14.96 -11.54
N ARG A 185 3.13 -14.26 -11.22
CA ARG A 185 4.51 -14.78 -11.31
C ARG A 185 5.01 -15.30 -9.97
N LEU A 186 5.96 -16.22 -10.01
CA LEU A 186 6.69 -16.71 -8.84
C LEU A 186 8.16 -16.99 -9.18
N ASN A 187 9.00 -16.93 -8.16
CA ASN A 187 10.40 -17.33 -8.20
C ASN A 187 10.67 -18.25 -7.00
N ARG A 188 10.79 -19.55 -7.30
CA ARG A 188 10.94 -20.57 -6.28
C ARG A 188 12.26 -20.43 -5.52
N ALA A 189 13.35 -20.09 -6.22
CA ALA A 189 14.66 -19.93 -5.59
C ALA A 189 14.67 -18.75 -4.59
N GLU A 190 13.96 -17.66 -4.90
CA GLU A 190 13.76 -16.56 -3.94
C GLU A 190 12.99 -17.04 -2.70
N ALA A 191 11.92 -17.81 -2.90
CA ALA A 191 11.12 -18.33 -1.79
C ALA A 191 11.94 -19.27 -0.89
N GLU A 192 12.72 -20.18 -1.49
CA GLU A 192 13.62 -21.07 -0.75
C GLU A 192 14.71 -20.29 0.03
N ALA A 193 15.31 -19.29 -0.61
CA ALA A 193 16.34 -18.44 0.03
C ALA A 193 15.77 -17.65 1.23
N ILE A 194 14.56 -17.12 1.11
CA ILE A 194 13.87 -16.42 2.22
C ILE A 194 13.64 -17.37 3.39
N VAL A 195 13.15 -18.59 3.14
CA VAL A 195 12.91 -19.57 4.21
C VAL A 195 14.23 -20.00 4.86
N CYS A 196 15.28 -20.26 4.08
CA CYS A 196 16.61 -20.53 4.62
C CYS A 196 17.13 -19.38 5.49
N TRP A 197 16.96 -18.15 5.06
CA TRP A 197 17.34 -16.96 5.82
C TRP A 197 16.60 -16.88 7.16
N LEU A 198 15.31 -17.16 7.16
CA LEU A 198 14.48 -17.19 8.38
C LEU A 198 14.97 -18.28 9.36
N GLU A 199 15.22 -19.49 8.85
CA GLU A 199 15.70 -20.61 9.68
C GLU A 199 17.06 -20.31 10.33
N LEU A 200 17.99 -19.74 9.58
CA LEU A 200 19.34 -19.40 10.07
C LEU A 200 19.32 -18.24 11.07
N GLY A 201 18.40 -17.27 10.89
CA GLY A 201 18.39 -16.03 11.65
C GLY A 201 17.48 -16.06 12.89
N LYS A 202 16.47 -16.92 12.92
CA LYS A 202 15.36 -16.91 13.89
C LYS A 202 15.82 -16.72 15.33
N ASP A 203 16.64 -17.63 15.85
CA ASP A 203 17.00 -17.65 17.27
C ASP A 203 17.76 -16.39 17.70
N ASN A 204 18.65 -15.91 16.84
CA ASN A 204 19.40 -14.67 17.08
C ASN A 204 18.50 -13.44 17.04
N LEU A 205 17.55 -13.39 16.13
CA LEU A 205 16.57 -12.31 16.02
C LEU A 205 15.64 -12.29 17.21
N GLU A 206 15.05 -13.43 17.60
CA GLU A 206 14.17 -13.52 18.75
C GLU A 206 14.89 -13.13 20.06
N LYS A 207 16.13 -13.57 20.23
CA LYS A 207 16.97 -13.17 21.37
C LYS A 207 17.24 -11.66 21.39
N THR A 208 17.55 -11.06 20.25
CA THR A 208 17.88 -9.61 20.15
C THR A 208 16.66 -8.73 20.35
N TYR A 209 15.55 -9.06 19.71
CA TYR A 209 14.33 -8.26 19.77
C TYR A 209 13.47 -8.58 20.98
N LYS A 210 13.69 -9.72 21.65
CA LYS A 210 12.88 -10.28 22.76
C LYS A 210 11.41 -10.40 22.36
N LYS A 211 11.18 -10.89 21.15
CA LYS A 211 9.87 -11.07 20.54
C LYS A 211 9.87 -12.30 19.65
N PRO A 212 8.72 -12.95 19.42
CA PRO A 212 8.62 -14.06 18.48
C PRO A 212 8.86 -13.56 17.04
N ILE A 213 9.34 -14.45 16.19
CA ILE A 213 9.78 -14.11 14.81
C ILE A 213 8.69 -13.43 13.98
N HIS A 214 7.43 -13.79 14.16
CA HIS A 214 6.30 -13.20 13.43
C HIS A 214 6.02 -11.73 13.77
N GLU A 215 6.48 -11.23 14.92
CA GLU A 215 6.44 -9.81 15.29
C GLU A 215 7.70 -9.04 14.82
N ILE A 216 8.74 -9.75 14.38
CA ILE A 216 10.01 -9.16 13.99
C ILE A 216 10.13 -9.03 12.48
N VAL A 217 9.70 -10.06 11.74
CA VAL A 217 9.90 -10.17 10.30
C VAL A 217 8.58 -10.25 9.56
N ALA A 218 8.45 -9.46 8.50
CA ALA A 218 7.41 -9.61 7.49
C ALA A 218 8.04 -9.91 6.13
N VAL A 219 7.37 -10.72 5.31
CA VAL A 219 7.78 -11.02 3.94
C VAL A 219 6.78 -10.38 2.96
N VAL A 220 7.29 -9.58 2.05
CA VAL A 220 6.50 -8.81 1.09
C VAL A 220 6.89 -9.17 -0.32
N THR A 221 5.90 -9.28 -1.19
CA THR A 221 6.10 -9.50 -2.63
C THR A 221 5.02 -8.80 -3.44
N PRO A 222 5.26 -8.40 -4.70
CA PRO A 222 4.22 -7.87 -5.59
C PRO A 222 3.21 -8.94 -6.06
N PHE A 223 3.53 -10.23 -5.94
CA PHE A 223 2.80 -11.30 -6.62
C PHE A 223 2.15 -12.31 -5.68
N LYS A 224 0.83 -12.53 -5.84
CA LYS A 224 0.08 -13.54 -5.05
C LYS A 224 0.61 -14.98 -5.22
N ALA A 225 1.12 -15.32 -6.42
CA ALA A 225 1.71 -16.64 -6.63
C ALA A 225 3.01 -16.82 -5.82
N GLN A 226 3.80 -15.76 -5.66
CA GLN A 226 5.01 -15.78 -4.82
C GLN A 226 4.66 -15.89 -3.34
N GLU A 227 3.64 -15.21 -2.88
CA GLU A 227 3.12 -15.39 -1.51
C GLU A 227 2.79 -16.85 -1.23
N ALA A 228 2.04 -17.49 -2.14
CA ALA A 228 1.68 -18.90 -2.03
C ALA A 228 2.91 -19.82 -2.05
N GLU A 229 3.89 -19.53 -2.91
CA GLU A 229 5.14 -20.31 -2.99
C GLU A 229 5.99 -20.16 -1.71
N ILE A 230 6.11 -18.96 -1.15
CA ILE A 230 6.83 -18.75 0.12
C ILE A 230 6.15 -19.56 1.23
N ARG A 231 4.83 -19.53 1.35
CA ARG A 231 4.09 -20.34 2.33
C ARG A 231 4.26 -21.84 2.13
N HIS A 232 4.28 -22.28 0.87
CA HIS A 232 4.55 -23.67 0.49
C HIS A 232 5.97 -24.11 0.93
N GLN A 233 6.99 -23.28 0.67
CA GLN A 233 8.36 -23.59 1.08
C GLN A 233 8.52 -23.58 2.60
N ILE A 234 7.84 -22.69 3.33
CA ILE A 234 7.79 -22.73 4.81
C ILE A 234 7.23 -24.07 5.28
N GLN A 235 6.10 -24.50 4.73
CA GLN A 235 5.49 -25.78 5.10
C GLN A 235 6.43 -26.96 4.88
N LYS A 236 7.14 -26.95 3.75
CA LYS A 236 8.05 -28.02 3.34
C LYS A 236 9.32 -28.10 4.21
N ILE A 237 9.91 -26.95 4.56
CA ILE A 237 11.21 -26.88 5.23
C ILE A 237 11.05 -26.84 6.77
N SER A 238 10.07 -26.08 7.26
CA SER A 238 9.95 -25.73 8.67
C SER A 238 8.72 -26.28 9.36
N GLY A 239 7.76 -26.84 8.61
CA GLY A 239 6.43 -27.18 9.11
C GLY A 239 5.53 -25.96 9.32
N ASN A 240 4.22 -26.20 9.43
CA ASN A 240 3.22 -25.10 9.43
C ASN A 240 3.23 -24.23 10.70
N GLU A 241 3.58 -24.77 11.85
CA GLU A 241 3.36 -24.10 13.15
C GLU A 241 4.39 -22.98 13.42
N LYS A 242 5.62 -23.15 12.94
CA LYS A 242 6.76 -22.28 13.30
C LYS A 242 6.59 -20.81 12.84
N TYR A 243 5.95 -20.59 11.68
CA TYR A 243 5.76 -19.28 11.07
C TYR A 243 4.28 -18.97 10.76
N LYS A 244 3.36 -19.65 11.44
CA LYS A 244 1.92 -19.55 11.20
C LYS A 244 1.39 -18.13 11.21
N ASP A 245 1.79 -17.33 12.19
CA ASP A 245 1.31 -15.98 12.41
C ASP A 245 2.16 -14.91 11.68
N MET A 246 3.17 -15.35 10.90
CA MET A 246 4.02 -14.44 10.18
C MET A 246 3.26 -13.73 9.05
N ILE A 247 3.45 -12.43 8.96
CA ILE A 247 2.91 -11.64 7.85
C ILE A 247 3.70 -11.97 6.58
N ILE A 248 3.06 -12.71 5.68
CA ILE A 248 3.57 -13.00 4.35
C ILE A 248 2.48 -12.60 3.37
N GLY A 249 2.77 -11.69 2.46
CA GLY A 249 1.73 -11.25 1.56
C GLY A 249 2.16 -10.21 0.54
N THR A 250 1.18 -9.76 -0.22
CA THR A 250 1.40 -8.66 -1.16
C THR A 250 1.51 -7.33 -0.42
N VAL A 251 2.05 -6.31 -1.10
CA VAL A 251 2.17 -4.96 -0.53
C VAL A 251 0.83 -4.44 -0.01
N HIS A 252 -0.28 -4.79 -0.66
CA HIS A 252 -1.63 -4.43 -0.22
C HIS A 252 -1.99 -5.06 1.14
N SER A 253 -1.58 -6.30 1.39
CA SER A 253 -1.90 -6.99 2.64
C SER A 253 -1.10 -6.50 3.85
N LEU A 254 -0.01 -5.77 3.62
CA LEU A 254 0.82 -5.18 4.68
C LEU A 254 0.42 -3.76 5.06
N GLN A 255 -0.64 -3.25 4.49
CA GLN A 255 -1.06 -1.92 4.77
C GLN A 255 -1.48 -1.75 6.23
N GLY A 256 -1.04 -0.66 6.88
CA GLY A 256 -1.19 -0.46 8.32
C GLY A 256 -0.21 -1.24 9.20
N ALA A 257 0.35 -2.38 8.72
CA ALA A 257 1.35 -3.14 9.46
C ALA A 257 2.74 -2.50 9.40
N GLN A 258 3.58 -2.80 10.38
CA GLN A 258 4.99 -2.41 10.41
C GLN A 258 5.78 -3.47 11.18
N CYS A 259 6.98 -3.77 10.71
CA CYS A 259 7.85 -4.77 11.33
C CYS A 259 9.29 -4.24 11.46
N PRO A 260 10.05 -4.69 12.45
CA PRO A 260 11.47 -4.38 12.54
C PRO A 260 12.24 -4.70 11.26
N ILE A 261 11.94 -5.82 10.62
CA ILE A 261 12.61 -6.32 9.41
C ILE A 261 11.56 -6.63 8.34
N VAL A 262 11.78 -6.14 7.13
CA VAL A 262 10.99 -6.51 5.96
C VAL A 262 11.91 -7.20 4.95
N LEU A 263 11.54 -8.41 4.54
CA LEU A 263 12.14 -9.15 3.44
C LEU A 263 11.27 -8.92 2.20
N PHE A 264 11.87 -8.45 1.12
CA PHE A 264 11.16 -8.13 -0.10
C PHE A 264 11.58 -9.05 -1.24
N SER A 265 10.66 -9.87 -1.75
CA SER A 265 10.89 -10.77 -2.90
C SER A 265 10.45 -10.09 -4.17
N THR A 266 11.39 -9.84 -5.09
CA THR A 266 11.13 -9.09 -6.33
C THR A 266 10.47 -9.92 -7.41
N VAL A 267 10.82 -11.20 -7.49
CA VAL A 267 10.37 -12.19 -8.50
C VAL A 267 10.84 -11.89 -9.92
N ASN A 268 11.12 -10.64 -10.26
CA ASN A 268 11.50 -10.22 -11.59
C ASN A 268 12.79 -10.95 -12.09
N SER A 269 12.82 -11.23 -13.38
CA SER A 269 13.94 -11.86 -14.11
C SER A 269 14.56 -10.87 -15.09
N PRO A 270 15.82 -11.08 -15.54
CA PRO A 270 16.47 -10.23 -16.55
C PRO A 270 15.72 -10.16 -17.90
N GLU A 271 14.86 -11.12 -18.18
CA GLU A 271 14.02 -11.15 -19.39
C GLU A 271 12.76 -10.28 -19.28
N ASP A 272 12.49 -9.72 -18.11
CA ASP A 272 11.33 -8.87 -17.89
C ASP A 272 11.60 -7.46 -18.42
N HIS A 273 10.81 -7.03 -19.39
CA HIS A 273 10.96 -5.71 -20.05
C HIS A 273 10.60 -4.53 -19.15
N SER A 274 9.96 -4.76 -18.01
CA SER A 274 9.63 -3.74 -17.02
C SER A 274 9.55 -4.32 -15.62
N LEU A 275 10.00 -3.55 -14.66
CA LEU A 275 9.82 -3.91 -13.25
C LEU A 275 8.35 -3.67 -12.86
N PHE A 276 7.72 -4.68 -12.29
CA PHE A 276 6.33 -4.55 -11.81
C PHE A 276 6.17 -3.42 -10.79
N MET A 277 7.22 -3.10 -10.07
CA MET A 277 7.26 -2.04 -9.06
C MET A 277 7.20 -0.61 -9.63
N GLU A 278 7.53 -0.46 -10.92
CA GLU A 278 7.56 0.83 -11.66
C GLU A 278 6.41 0.93 -12.67
N ARG A 279 5.42 0.06 -12.53
CA ARG A 279 4.29 0.05 -13.45
C ARG A 279 3.63 1.42 -13.50
N ASP A 280 3.43 1.91 -14.71
CA ASP A 280 2.83 3.22 -15.00
C ASP A 280 3.63 4.42 -14.44
N GLY A 281 4.95 4.25 -14.20
CA GLY A 281 5.80 5.31 -13.64
C GLY A 281 5.48 5.65 -12.18
N LYS A 282 4.80 4.75 -11.46
CA LYS A 282 4.39 4.97 -10.08
C LYS A 282 5.19 4.11 -9.11
N TYR A 283 5.87 4.75 -8.19
CA TYR A 283 6.63 4.08 -7.13
C TYR A 283 5.80 3.75 -5.87
N ASN A 284 4.48 3.90 -5.94
CA ASN A 284 3.59 3.78 -4.78
C ASN A 284 3.74 2.44 -4.05
N MET A 285 3.84 1.34 -4.81
CA MET A 285 3.99 0.01 -4.23
C MET A 285 5.31 -0.14 -3.46
N LEU A 286 6.42 0.28 -4.06
CA LEU A 286 7.74 0.21 -3.43
C LEU A 286 7.84 1.17 -2.24
N ASN A 287 7.25 2.37 -2.35
CA ASN A 287 7.13 3.32 -1.26
C ASN A 287 6.45 2.70 -0.03
N VAL A 288 5.33 1.99 -0.24
CA VAL A 288 4.64 1.32 0.86
C VAL A 288 5.49 0.18 1.41
N ALA A 289 6.06 -0.70 0.57
CA ALA A 289 6.86 -1.82 1.03
C ALA A 289 8.05 -1.36 1.90
N ILE A 290 8.81 -0.38 1.44
CA ILE A 290 9.97 0.17 2.15
C ILE A 290 9.54 0.83 3.47
N SER A 291 8.48 1.62 3.45
CA SER A 291 7.99 2.33 4.65
C SER A 291 7.42 1.41 5.74
N ARG A 292 7.28 0.11 5.49
CA ARG A 292 6.91 -0.89 6.52
C ARG A 292 8.08 -1.33 7.39
N ALA A 293 9.32 -1.16 6.89
CA ALA A 293 10.54 -1.61 7.59
C ALA A 293 10.99 -0.57 8.63
N GLN A 294 11.03 -0.96 9.90
CA GLN A 294 11.49 -0.05 10.94
C GLN A 294 13.01 0.06 11.02
N HIS A 295 13.72 -1.07 10.87
CA HIS A 295 15.17 -1.17 11.08
C HIS A 295 15.92 -1.73 9.87
N HIS A 296 15.34 -2.71 9.15
CA HIS A 296 16.01 -3.42 8.07
C HIS A 296 15.05 -3.67 6.90
N PHE A 297 15.47 -3.35 5.70
CA PHE A 297 14.80 -3.68 4.44
C PHE A 297 15.76 -4.47 3.56
N ILE A 298 15.46 -5.76 3.37
CA ILE A 298 16.35 -6.70 2.65
C ILE A 298 15.65 -7.21 1.40
N VAL A 299 16.23 -6.97 0.25
CA VAL A 299 15.71 -7.38 -1.06
C VAL A 299 16.26 -8.75 -1.44
N PHE A 300 15.40 -9.66 -1.84
CA PHE A 300 15.72 -10.94 -2.42
C PHE A 300 15.37 -10.94 -3.90
N GLY A 301 16.32 -11.22 -4.76
CA GLY A 301 16.07 -11.23 -6.20
C GLY A 301 17.34 -11.23 -7.04
N ASN A 302 17.15 -11.20 -8.35
CA ASN A 302 18.25 -11.09 -9.29
C ASN A 302 18.68 -9.63 -9.42
N MET A 303 19.82 -9.29 -8.82
CA MET A 303 20.31 -7.90 -8.82
C MET A 303 20.77 -7.40 -10.18
N ASN A 304 20.96 -8.30 -11.16
CA ASN A 304 21.32 -7.90 -12.53
C ASN A 304 20.18 -7.19 -13.28
N ILE A 305 18.94 -7.24 -12.73
CA ILE A 305 17.82 -6.48 -13.27
C ILE A 305 17.81 -4.99 -12.87
N PHE A 306 18.57 -4.67 -11.84
CA PHE A 306 18.73 -3.30 -11.37
C PHE A 306 20.04 -2.76 -11.95
N HIS A 307 19.94 -1.89 -12.94
CA HIS A 307 21.10 -1.26 -13.57
C HIS A 307 21.54 -0.06 -12.75
N PRO A 308 22.64 -0.15 -11.97
CA PRO A 308 23.05 0.96 -11.08
C PRO A 308 23.63 2.16 -11.83
N GLU A 309 23.80 2.06 -13.17
CA GLU A 309 24.37 3.10 -14.03
C GLU A 309 23.32 3.87 -14.84
N GLU A 310 22.04 3.50 -14.75
CA GLU A 310 20.90 4.24 -15.32
C GLU A 310 20.10 4.91 -14.19
#